data_9b0b26dac7b5d3b24add6aed4a32223c
#
_entry.id   9b0b26dac7b5d3b24add6aed4a32223c
#
_cell.length_a   1.000
_cell.length_b   1.000
_cell.length_c   1.000
_cell.angle_alpha   90.00
_cell.angle_beta   90.00
_cell.angle_gamma   90.00
#
_symmetry.space_group_name_H-M   'P 1'
#
loop_
_entity.id
_entity.type
_entity.pdbx_description
1 polymer ?
#
loop_
_entity_poly.entity_id
_entity_poly.type
_entity_poly.pdbx_seq_one_letter_code
_entity_poly.pdbx_strand_id
1 'polypeptide(L)'
;MKKKNSDKYVVRDIFLDEFSFLIEQYDFSLIKKEVDSWFTKVKYANKCCVITLYYEVKDFVFNVIISQLVDGKEVLHPGSFFIHEDDAFYEHSLHDVVDLLSPEDRACYDEKKGLRNYIAKLASNLKKFGPPFFSGDFSLFPSLDKIVIARVMEWNKEWGYTSENIPQGLIKDDE
;
A
#
# COMPACT_ATOMS: atom_id res chain seq x y z
N MET A 1 0.72 15.83 -26.74
CA MET A 1 0.27 15.62 -25.32
C MET A 1 -0.89 14.64 -25.12
N LYS A 2 -1.18 13.71 -26.07
CA LYS A 2 -2.33 12.74 -25.91
C LYS A 2 -1.95 11.36 -25.34
N LYS A 3 -0.68 11.05 -25.09
CA LYS A 3 -0.23 9.72 -24.62
C LYS A 3 -0.47 9.41 -23.14
N LYS A 4 -0.48 10.43 -22.26
CA LYS A 4 -0.62 10.24 -20.79
C LYS A 4 -1.99 9.75 -20.30
N ASN A 5 -3.05 9.91 -21.11
CA ASN A 5 -4.40 9.49 -20.68
C ASN A 5 -4.72 8.01 -20.95
N SER A 6 -3.96 7.34 -21.83
CA SER A 6 -4.16 5.91 -22.11
C SER A 6 -3.57 5.02 -21.00
N ASP A 7 -2.47 5.45 -20.39
CA ASP A 7 -1.67 4.58 -19.52
C ASP A 7 -2.38 4.22 -18.21
N LYS A 8 -3.17 5.13 -17.64
CA LYS A 8 -3.90 4.89 -16.39
C LYS A 8 -5.03 3.86 -16.51
N TYR A 9 -5.73 3.82 -17.66
CA TYR A 9 -6.72 2.79 -17.93
C TYR A 9 -6.04 1.44 -18.17
N VAL A 10 -4.89 1.46 -18.83
CA VAL A 10 -4.06 0.27 -18.99
C VAL A 10 -3.62 -0.28 -17.64
N VAL A 11 -3.18 0.59 -16.70
CA VAL A 11 -2.79 0.17 -15.34
C VAL A 11 -3.98 -0.44 -14.59
N ARG A 12 -5.15 0.19 -14.64
CA ARG A 12 -6.38 -0.36 -14.04
C ARG A 12 -6.67 -1.76 -14.56
N ASP A 13 -6.61 -1.93 -15.88
CA ASP A 13 -6.95 -3.22 -16.49
C ASP A 13 -5.92 -4.30 -16.14
N ILE A 14 -4.63 -3.93 -16.05
CA ILE A 14 -3.59 -4.83 -15.54
C ILE A 14 -3.86 -5.19 -14.07
N PHE A 15 -4.25 -4.24 -13.22
CA PHE A 15 -4.60 -4.54 -11.83
C PHE A 15 -5.75 -5.54 -11.74
N LEU A 16 -6.83 -5.33 -12.51
CA LEU A 16 -7.98 -6.22 -12.49
C LEU A 16 -7.63 -7.64 -12.97
N ASP A 17 -6.74 -7.76 -13.95
CA ASP A 17 -6.28 -9.03 -14.50
C ASP A 17 -5.33 -9.76 -13.52
N GLU A 18 -4.24 -9.13 -13.13
CA GLU A 18 -3.20 -9.77 -12.30
C GLU A 18 -3.66 -10.09 -10.87
N PHE A 19 -4.64 -9.35 -10.34
CA PHE A 19 -5.19 -9.55 -8.99
C PHE A 19 -6.57 -10.22 -8.97
N SER A 20 -7.04 -10.80 -10.09
CA SER A 20 -8.32 -11.54 -10.18
C SER A 20 -8.40 -12.69 -9.18
N PHE A 21 -7.26 -13.30 -8.84
CA PHE A 21 -7.15 -14.38 -7.87
C PHE A 21 -7.71 -14.02 -6.47
N LEU A 22 -7.74 -12.75 -6.10
CA LEU A 22 -8.34 -12.32 -4.83
C LEU A 22 -9.82 -12.68 -4.78
N ILE A 23 -10.53 -12.51 -5.90
CA ILE A 23 -11.95 -12.89 -6.04
C ILE A 23 -12.09 -14.40 -6.19
N GLU A 24 -11.27 -15.00 -7.06
CA GLU A 24 -11.42 -16.38 -7.48
C GLU A 24 -11.03 -17.38 -6.39
N GLN A 25 -10.10 -17.01 -5.49
CA GLN A 25 -9.46 -17.95 -4.54
C GLN A 25 -9.61 -17.56 -3.07
N TYR A 26 -9.92 -16.29 -2.75
CA TYR A 26 -9.86 -15.76 -1.38
C TYR A 26 -11.09 -14.98 -0.93
N ASP A 27 -12.23 -15.15 -1.61
CA ASP A 27 -13.54 -14.54 -1.26
C ASP A 27 -13.52 -13.00 -1.15
N PHE A 28 -12.61 -12.34 -1.87
CA PHE A 28 -12.64 -10.89 -1.96
C PHE A 28 -13.72 -10.42 -2.93
N SER A 29 -14.30 -9.28 -2.61
CA SER A 29 -15.15 -8.51 -3.51
C SER A 29 -14.44 -7.26 -3.97
N LEU A 30 -14.59 -6.91 -5.22
CA LEU A 30 -14.12 -5.62 -5.75
C LEU A 30 -15.06 -4.52 -5.25
N ILE A 31 -14.56 -3.64 -4.38
CA ILE A 31 -15.38 -2.61 -3.72
C ILE A 31 -15.19 -1.21 -4.30
N LYS A 32 -14.06 -0.93 -4.97
CA LYS A 32 -13.78 0.38 -5.54
C LYS A 32 -12.88 0.31 -6.77
N LYS A 33 -13.19 1.17 -7.76
CA LYS A 33 -12.32 1.49 -8.90
C LYS A 33 -12.33 3.00 -9.09
N GLU A 34 -11.19 3.61 -8.92
CA GLU A 34 -10.97 5.04 -9.12
C GLU A 34 -9.86 5.24 -10.15
N VAL A 35 -10.11 6.08 -11.15
CA VAL A 35 -9.10 6.50 -12.12
C VAL A 35 -9.18 8.01 -12.24
N ASP A 36 -8.18 8.69 -11.73
CA ASP A 36 -8.03 10.14 -11.79
C ASP A 36 -6.87 10.54 -12.71
N SER A 37 -6.65 11.84 -12.90
CA SER A 37 -5.50 12.36 -13.65
C SER A 37 -4.15 12.07 -12.97
N TRP A 38 -4.17 11.85 -11.66
CA TRP A 38 -3.00 11.71 -10.82
C TRP A 38 -2.77 10.28 -10.33
N PHE A 39 -3.82 9.48 -10.21
CA PHE A 39 -3.71 8.14 -9.67
C PHE A 39 -4.72 7.16 -10.26
N THR A 40 -4.41 5.88 -10.11
CA THR A 40 -5.34 4.77 -10.27
C THR A 40 -5.40 4.00 -8.96
N LYS A 41 -6.61 3.74 -8.45
CA LYS A 41 -6.84 3.00 -7.23
C LYS A 41 -7.89 1.92 -7.45
N VAL A 42 -7.58 0.70 -7.05
CA VAL A 42 -8.50 -0.43 -7.04
C VAL A 42 -8.51 -1.02 -5.64
N LYS A 43 -9.68 -1.24 -5.06
CA LYS A 43 -9.83 -1.85 -3.73
C LYS A 43 -10.62 -3.14 -3.80
N TYR A 44 -10.09 -4.14 -3.12
CA TYR A 44 -10.75 -5.41 -2.85
C TYR A 44 -10.93 -5.56 -1.35
N ALA A 45 -12.05 -6.14 -0.90
CA ALA A 45 -12.29 -6.42 0.51
C ALA A 45 -12.86 -7.82 0.70
N ASN A 46 -12.47 -8.45 1.80
CA ASN A 46 -13.15 -9.60 2.39
C ASN A 46 -13.58 -9.24 3.82
N LYS A 47 -13.96 -10.23 4.64
CA LYS A 47 -14.38 -10.01 6.03
C LYS A 47 -13.26 -9.57 6.98
N CYS A 48 -11.98 -9.75 6.61
CA CYS A 48 -10.82 -9.54 7.48
C CYS A 48 -10.02 -8.30 7.09
N CYS A 49 -9.86 -8.04 5.80
CA CYS A 49 -8.97 -6.97 5.32
C CYS A 49 -9.43 -6.33 4.00
N VAL A 50 -8.83 -5.18 3.72
CA VAL A 50 -8.90 -4.49 2.42
C VAL A 50 -7.52 -4.57 1.75
N ILE A 51 -7.49 -4.90 0.47
CA ILE A 51 -6.32 -4.80 -0.39
C ILE A 51 -6.51 -3.60 -1.30
N THR A 52 -5.65 -2.60 -1.16
CA THR A 52 -5.65 -1.41 -2.01
C THR A 52 -4.48 -1.48 -2.98
N LEU A 53 -4.78 -1.49 -4.27
CA LEU A 53 -3.80 -1.34 -5.34
C LEU A 53 -3.77 0.13 -5.72
N TYR A 54 -2.62 0.75 -5.62
CA TYR A 54 -2.44 2.16 -5.87
C TYR A 54 -1.32 2.41 -6.87
N TYR A 55 -1.57 3.28 -7.83
CA TYR A 55 -0.58 3.77 -8.77
C TYR A 55 -0.65 5.29 -8.87
N GLU A 56 0.44 5.96 -8.61
CA GLU A 56 0.60 7.39 -8.80
C GLU A 56 1.33 7.69 -10.10
N VAL A 57 0.69 8.50 -10.94
CA VAL A 57 1.17 8.77 -12.32
C VAL A 57 2.41 9.67 -12.33
N LYS A 58 2.51 10.61 -11.36
CA LYS A 58 3.56 11.63 -11.34
C LYS A 58 4.92 11.02 -11.04
N ASP A 59 4.99 10.22 -9.98
CA ASP A 59 6.24 9.70 -9.44
C ASP A 59 6.45 8.22 -9.75
N PHE A 60 5.55 7.62 -10.56
CA PHE A 60 5.58 6.19 -10.93
C PHE A 60 5.59 5.25 -9.72
N VAL A 61 4.87 5.64 -8.67
CA VAL A 61 4.78 4.85 -7.44
C VAL A 61 3.67 3.83 -7.57
N PHE A 62 4.03 2.56 -7.37
CA PHE A 62 3.09 1.45 -7.25
C PHE A 62 3.11 0.94 -5.83
N ASN A 63 1.95 0.79 -5.24
CA ASN A 63 1.82 0.23 -3.91
C ASN A 63 0.66 -0.77 -3.83
N VAL A 64 0.87 -1.82 -3.07
CA VAL A 64 -0.16 -2.76 -2.62
C VAL A 64 -0.22 -2.61 -1.12
N ILE A 65 -1.34 -2.10 -0.62
CA ILE A 65 -1.56 -1.84 0.80
C ILE A 65 -2.50 -2.91 1.34
N ILE A 66 -2.15 -3.48 2.47
CA ILE A 66 -2.94 -4.45 3.23
C ILE A 66 -3.45 -3.72 4.46
N SER A 67 -4.77 -3.50 4.54
CA SER A 67 -5.40 -2.81 5.66
C SER A 67 -6.24 -3.81 6.46
N GLN A 68 -6.03 -3.90 7.77
CA GLN A 68 -6.86 -4.66 8.69
C GLN A 68 -8.23 -3.99 8.85
N LEU A 69 -9.30 -4.77 8.89
CA LEU A 69 -10.61 -4.29 9.30
C LEU A 69 -10.78 -4.42 10.81
N VAL A 70 -11.12 -3.32 11.46
CA VAL A 70 -11.50 -3.27 12.88
C VAL A 70 -13.01 -3.02 12.95
N ASP A 71 -13.76 -3.92 13.58
CA ASP A 71 -15.22 -3.87 13.62
C ASP A 71 -15.85 -3.74 12.20
N GLY A 72 -15.24 -4.40 11.21
CA GLY A 72 -15.68 -4.38 9.81
C GLY A 72 -15.43 -3.07 9.07
N LYS A 73 -14.62 -2.17 9.63
CA LYS A 73 -14.27 -0.87 9.02
C LYS A 73 -12.77 -0.76 8.79
N GLU A 74 -12.43 -0.13 7.67
CA GLU A 74 -11.05 0.28 7.40
C GLU A 74 -10.68 1.43 8.34
N VAL A 75 -9.65 1.24 9.13
CA VAL A 75 -9.09 2.30 9.99
C VAL A 75 -7.96 2.93 9.19
N LEU A 76 -8.17 4.18 8.79
CA LEU A 76 -7.13 4.94 8.10
C LEU A 76 -6.22 5.56 9.15
N HIS A 77 -4.91 5.41 8.95
CA HIS A 77 -3.95 6.15 9.76
C HIS A 77 -4.15 7.65 9.46
N PRO A 78 -4.17 8.52 10.48
CA PRO A 78 -4.43 9.96 10.31
C PRO A 78 -3.33 10.72 9.57
N GLY A 79 -2.53 10.10 8.71
CA GLY A 79 -1.58 10.75 7.81
C GLY A 79 -0.63 11.75 8.51
N SER A 80 -0.35 11.52 9.78
CA SER A 80 0.49 12.37 10.61
C SER A 80 1.96 12.17 10.21
N PHE A 81 2.68 13.28 10.00
CA PHE A 81 4.14 13.28 9.93
C PHE A 81 4.78 12.89 11.27
N PHE A 82 3.97 12.81 12.32
CA PHE A 82 4.39 12.44 13.67
C PHE A 82 3.90 11.05 13.96
N ILE A 83 4.87 10.17 14.07
CA ILE A 83 4.70 8.80 14.48
C ILE A 83 5.42 8.70 15.81
N HIS A 84 4.72 8.21 16.83
CA HIS A 84 5.29 7.88 18.13
C HIS A 84 5.78 6.44 18.15
N GLU A 85 6.74 6.13 19.03
CA GLU A 85 7.30 4.78 19.15
C GLU A 85 6.28 3.71 19.50
N ASP A 86 5.15 4.11 20.09
CA ASP A 86 4.05 3.24 20.52
C ASP A 86 2.86 3.22 19.53
N ASP A 87 2.98 3.89 18.37
CA ASP A 87 1.90 3.92 17.39
C ASP A 87 1.70 2.52 16.77
N ALA A 88 0.44 2.14 16.66
CA ALA A 88 0.02 0.92 15.97
C ALA A 88 -0.65 1.28 14.64
N PHE A 89 -0.21 0.63 13.57
CA PHE A 89 -0.76 0.84 12.24
C PHE A 89 -1.70 -0.31 11.88
N TYR A 90 -2.81 0.05 11.25
CA TYR A 90 -3.80 -0.90 10.76
C TYR A 90 -3.65 -1.17 9.26
N GLU A 91 -2.61 -0.60 8.64
CA GLU A 91 -2.29 -0.81 7.22
C GLU A 91 -0.77 -0.83 6.99
N HIS A 92 -0.35 -1.74 6.11
CA HIS A 92 1.05 -1.88 5.72
C HIS A 92 1.21 -2.09 4.23
N SER A 93 2.32 -1.61 3.69
CA SER A 93 2.74 -1.89 2.32
C SER A 93 3.16 -3.36 2.15
N LEU A 94 2.77 -3.99 1.05
CA LEU A 94 3.31 -5.29 0.67
C LEU A 94 4.84 -5.28 0.54
N HIS A 95 5.44 -4.15 0.18
CA HIS A 95 6.89 -4.01 0.13
C HIS A 95 7.52 -4.23 1.52
N ASP A 96 6.93 -3.67 2.57
CA ASP A 96 7.44 -3.83 3.94
C ASP A 96 7.31 -5.30 4.40
N VAL A 97 6.21 -5.97 4.03
CA VAL A 97 6.02 -7.40 4.29
C VAL A 97 7.09 -8.25 3.60
N VAL A 98 7.37 -7.94 2.33
CA VAL A 98 8.40 -8.67 1.55
C VAL A 98 9.78 -8.39 2.10
N ASP A 99 10.12 -7.14 2.41
CA ASP A 99 11.42 -6.76 2.96
C ASP A 99 11.69 -7.44 4.31
N LEU A 100 10.65 -7.65 5.13
CA LEU A 100 10.77 -8.34 6.40
C LEU A 100 10.94 -9.85 6.26
N LEU A 101 10.19 -10.49 5.34
CA LEU A 101 10.10 -11.95 5.25
C LEU A 101 11.03 -12.58 4.21
N SER A 102 11.31 -11.88 3.12
CA SER A 102 12.06 -12.41 1.97
C SER A 102 12.55 -11.24 1.09
N PRO A 103 13.57 -10.48 1.53
CA PRO A 103 14.04 -9.28 0.82
C PRO A 103 14.46 -9.55 -0.63
N GLU A 104 14.89 -10.79 -0.93
CA GLU A 104 15.26 -11.23 -2.28
C GLU A 104 14.06 -11.29 -3.25
N ASP A 105 12.84 -11.36 -2.72
CA ASP A 105 11.61 -11.34 -3.53
C ASP A 105 11.11 -9.94 -3.86
N ARG A 106 11.80 -8.90 -3.40
CA ARG A 106 11.40 -7.51 -3.64
C ARG A 106 11.15 -7.25 -5.11
N ALA A 107 9.98 -6.68 -5.42
CA ALA A 107 9.66 -6.27 -6.76
C ALA A 107 10.41 -4.99 -7.11
N CYS A 108 11.20 -5.01 -8.18
CA CYS A 108 11.87 -3.84 -8.73
C CYS A 108 11.35 -3.58 -10.14
N TYR A 109 11.08 -2.32 -10.45
CA TYR A 109 10.68 -1.93 -11.80
C TYR A 109 11.88 -2.03 -12.75
N ASP A 110 11.70 -2.72 -13.86
CA ASP A 110 12.66 -2.86 -14.96
C ASP A 110 11.99 -2.37 -16.25
N GLU A 111 12.46 -1.25 -16.79
CA GLU A 111 11.92 -0.65 -18.02
C GLU A 111 11.89 -1.63 -19.20
N LYS A 112 12.88 -2.52 -19.28
CA LYS A 112 12.98 -3.50 -20.38
C LYS A 112 11.89 -4.57 -20.29
N LYS A 113 11.48 -4.91 -19.08
CA LYS A 113 10.42 -5.91 -18.82
C LYS A 113 9.03 -5.28 -18.82
N GLY A 114 8.96 -3.98 -18.58
CA GLY A 114 7.74 -3.19 -18.62
C GLY A 114 6.84 -3.36 -17.41
N LEU A 115 5.80 -2.55 -17.40
CA LEU A 115 4.89 -2.36 -16.27
C LEU A 115 4.12 -3.61 -15.87
N ARG A 116 3.60 -4.37 -16.84
CA ARG A 116 2.84 -5.61 -16.55
C ARG A 116 3.68 -6.61 -15.76
N ASN A 117 4.95 -6.79 -16.10
CA ASN A 117 5.84 -7.69 -15.36
C ASN A 117 6.08 -7.26 -13.92
N TYR A 118 6.20 -5.97 -13.69
CA TYR A 118 6.34 -5.43 -12.33
C TYR A 118 5.07 -5.70 -11.50
N ILE A 119 3.89 -5.38 -12.05
CA ILE A 119 2.61 -5.62 -11.40
C ILE A 119 2.36 -7.12 -11.16
N ALA A 120 2.71 -7.98 -12.13
CA ALA A 120 2.63 -9.43 -11.98
C ALA A 120 3.53 -9.96 -10.84
N LYS A 121 4.73 -9.37 -10.65
CA LYS A 121 5.59 -9.72 -9.50
C LYS A 121 4.96 -9.28 -8.18
N LEU A 122 4.34 -8.10 -8.10
CA LEU A 122 3.58 -7.67 -6.92
C LEU A 122 2.42 -8.63 -6.63
N ALA A 123 1.67 -9.04 -7.64
CA ALA A 123 0.58 -10.02 -7.50
C ALA A 123 1.11 -11.39 -7.01
N SER A 124 2.25 -11.84 -7.55
CA SER A 124 2.93 -13.07 -7.09
C SER A 124 3.36 -12.97 -5.63
N ASN A 125 3.92 -11.84 -5.22
CA ASN A 125 4.29 -11.60 -3.83
C ASN A 125 3.06 -11.59 -2.91
N LEU A 126 1.96 -10.96 -3.32
CA LEU A 126 0.73 -10.97 -2.54
C LEU A 126 0.13 -12.38 -2.42
N LYS A 127 0.22 -13.21 -3.47
CA LYS A 127 -0.16 -14.63 -3.40
C LYS A 127 0.70 -15.41 -2.40
N LYS A 128 1.99 -15.11 -2.32
CA LYS A 128 2.94 -15.80 -1.45
C LYS A 128 2.80 -15.39 0.01
N PHE A 129 2.67 -14.10 0.29
CA PHE A 129 2.75 -13.53 1.64
C PHE A 129 1.41 -13.04 2.20
N GLY A 130 0.39 -12.88 1.37
CA GLY A 130 -0.92 -12.36 1.76
C GLY A 130 -1.87 -13.31 2.51
N PRO A 131 -1.83 -14.65 2.29
CA PRO A 131 -2.84 -15.55 2.85
C PRO A 131 -3.06 -15.46 4.36
N PRO A 132 -2.05 -15.24 5.22
CA PRO A 132 -2.31 -15.01 6.65
C PRO A 132 -3.26 -13.83 6.89
N PHE A 133 -3.01 -12.68 6.26
CA PHE A 133 -3.84 -11.48 6.39
C PHE A 133 -5.25 -11.70 5.84
N PHE A 134 -5.38 -12.45 4.75
CA PHE A 134 -6.69 -12.79 4.15
C PHE A 134 -7.57 -13.60 5.09
N SER A 135 -6.95 -14.39 5.97
CA SER A 135 -7.64 -15.18 7.02
C SER A 135 -7.79 -14.45 8.35
N GLY A 136 -7.27 -13.23 8.47
CA GLY A 136 -7.37 -12.40 9.68
C GLY A 136 -6.20 -12.53 10.65
N ASP A 137 -5.08 -13.15 10.25
CA ASP A 137 -3.86 -13.21 11.05
C ASP A 137 -2.99 -11.96 10.76
N PHE A 138 -3.03 -11.00 11.66
CA PHE A 138 -2.24 -9.77 11.63
C PHE A 138 -1.09 -9.77 12.65
N SER A 139 -0.68 -10.94 13.14
CA SER A 139 0.41 -11.09 14.13
C SER A 139 1.75 -10.48 13.68
N LEU A 140 1.92 -10.27 12.37
CA LEU A 140 3.10 -9.64 11.78
C LEU A 140 3.09 -8.11 11.90
N PHE A 141 1.93 -7.46 12.04
CA PHE A 141 1.79 -6.01 12.04
C PHE A 141 2.67 -5.30 13.08
N PRO A 142 2.79 -5.76 14.35
CA PRO A 142 3.68 -5.11 15.30
C PRO A 142 5.17 -5.10 14.91
N SER A 143 5.60 -6.04 14.07
CA SER A 143 6.96 -6.04 13.52
C SER A 143 7.10 -5.06 12.34
N LEU A 144 6.05 -4.93 11.53
CA LEU A 144 5.99 -3.95 10.44
C LEU A 144 5.88 -2.52 10.97
N ASP A 145 5.14 -2.29 12.06
CA ASP A 145 5.06 -1.00 12.76
C ASP A 145 6.45 -0.49 13.09
N LYS A 146 7.31 -1.32 13.68
CA LYS A 146 8.70 -0.96 14.02
C LYS A 146 9.52 -0.51 12.80
N ILE A 147 9.32 -1.17 11.64
CA ILE A 147 10.02 -0.81 10.40
C ILE A 147 9.56 0.57 9.91
N VAL A 148 8.24 0.79 9.90
CA VAL A 148 7.66 2.07 9.47
C VAL A 148 8.10 3.19 10.41
N ILE A 149 7.99 2.99 11.72
CA ILE A 149 8.42 3.95 12.75
C ILE A 149 9.90 4.30 12.57
N ALA A 150 10.78 3.30 12.48
CA ALA A 150 12.22 3.53 12.31
C ALA A 150 12.52 4.35 11.06
N ARG A 151 11.86 4.04 9.93
CA ARG A 151 12.02 4.75 8.65
C ARG A 151 11.56 6.21 8.76
N VAL A 152 10.42 6.46 9.40
CA VAL A 152 9.90 7.82 9.56
C VAL A 152 10.78 8.63 10.53
N MET A 153 11.25 8.04 11.61
CA MET A 153 12.16 8.70 12.55
C MET A 153 13.49 9.05 11.89
N GLU A 154 14.06 8.15 11.06
CA GLU A 154 15.27 8.42 10.30
C GLU A 154 15.06 9.57 9.30
N TRP A 155 13.94 9.54 8.57
CA TRP A 155 13.57 10.59 7.62
C TRP A 155 13.39 11.94 8.33
N ASN A 156 12.68 11.98 9.45
CA ASN A 156 12.50 13.19 10.24
C ASN A 156 13.84 13.76 10.71
N LYS A 157 14.77 12.90 11.13
CA LYS A 157 16.12 13.31 11.54
C LYS A 157 16.92 13.90 10.38
N GLU A 158 16.87 13.31 9.19
CA GLU A 158 17.56 13.81 8.00
C GLU A 158 17.04 15.19 7.57
N TRP A 159 15.75 15.44 7.70
CA TRP A 159 15.11 16.71 7.32
C TRP A 159 15.08 17.73 8.48
N GLY A 160 15.60 17.37 9.66
CA GLY A 160 15.64 18.25 10.83
C GLY A 160 14.27 18.51 11.44
N TYR A 161 13.26 17.66 11.16
CA TYR A 161 11.94 17.77 11.79
C TYR A 161 12.00 17.24 13.22
N THR A 162 11.60 18.09 14.17
CA THR A 162 11.40 17.74 15.59
C THR A 162 9.98 18.11 15.97
N SER A 163 9.46 17.56 17.05
CA SER A 163 8.14 17.94 17.60
C SER A 163 7.96 19.44 17.85
N GLU A 164 9.06 20.19 17.92
CA GLU A 164 9.09 21.63 18.24
C GLU A 164 9.12 22.56 17.01
N ASN A 165 9.52 22.06 15.83
CA ASN A 165 9.75 22.89 14.63
C ASN A 165 8.88 22.53 13.43
N ILE A 166 7.73 21.95 13.67
CA ILE A 166 6.79 21.57 12.61
C ILE A 166 6.22 22.80 11.92
N PRO A 167 6.20 22.86 10.57
CA PRO A 167 5.46 23.89 9.89
C PRO A 167 3.97 23.78 10.25
N GLN A 168 3.42 24.83 10.87
CA GLN A 168 2.02 24.89 11.37
C GLN A 168 0.94 24.55 10.32
N GLY A 169 1.27 24.55 9.03
CA GLY A 169 0.36 24.17 7.95
C GLY A 169 0.22 22.66 7.69
N LEU A 170 0.97 21.82 8.40
CA LEU A 170 0.92 20.35 8.26
C LEU A 170 0.11 19.68 9.37
N ILE A 171 -0.26 20.41 10.41
CA ILE A 171 -1.20 19.94 11.43
C ILE A 171 -2.59 20.24 10.88
N LYS A 172 -3.32 19.24 10.41
CA LYS A 172 -4.77 19.36 10.26
C LYS A 172 -5.34 19.31 11.67
N ASP A 173 -5.87 20.43 12.13
CA ASP A 173 -6.75 20.43 13.29
C ASP A 173 -7.95 19.54 12.95
N ASP A 174 -8.07 18.42 13.68
CA ASP A 174 -9.26 17.56 13.61
C ASP A 174 -10.43 18.35 14.21
N GLU A 175 -11.27 18.98 13.36
CA GLU A 175 -12.62 19.38 13.69
C GLU A 175 -13.63 18.35 13.20
#